data_b03a91d0846effe2a2c9d1c3fbe04017
#
_entry.id   b03a91d0846effe2a2c9d1c3fbe04017
#
_cell.length_a   1.000
_cell.length_b   1.000
_cell.length_c   1.000
_cell.angle_alpha   90.00
_cell.angle_beta   90.00
_cell.angle_gamma   90.00
#
_symmetry.space_group_name_H-M   'P 1'
#
loop_
_entity.id
_entity.type
_entity.pdbx_description
1 polymer ?
#
loop_
_entity_poly.entity_id
_entity_poly.type
_entity_poly.pdbx_seq_one_letter_code
_entity_poly.pdbx_strand_id
1 'polypeptide(L)'
;MANLDAQSADDLQSRLGIPVVAIAHNEGIFDENALTTLEVLGEVFHKEERAQALTDYLLDAQADLARRTQDIPQENKPTVYVGGVSYKGHHGFEGTEAGYAPLAAIGAVNLADETGQSGPFNIDTEQVLTWDPDVIFLDYNGMDLIRENYAAAPDFYNALTAVREGRLYAQISFRSSATNAELALADAYYAGTVLYPEAFADVDMEEKFDEIFSTMLGVEDAYAQYAAQGYVFGPMTLEG
;
A
#
# COMPACT_ATOMS: atom_id res chain seq x y z
N MET A 1 -5.71 0.18 -17.65
CA MET A 1 -7.08 -0.16 -18.15
C MET A 1 -7.69 1.11 -18.70
N ALA A 2 -8.39 1.07 -19.84
CA ALA A 2 -9.15 2.23 -20.28
C ALA A 2 -10.36 2.36 -19.35
N ASN A 3 -10.55 3.54 -18.75
CA ASN A 3 -11.79 3.84 -18.05
C ASN A 3 -12.93 3.74 -19.07
N LEU A 4 -13.83 2.78 -18.89
CA LEU A 4 -15.07 2.73 -19.67
C LEU A 4 -15.93 3.89 -19.19
N ASP A 5 -16.14 4.88 -20.06
CA ASP A 5 -17.20 5.86 -19.85
C ASP A 5 -18.59 5.25 -20.08
N ALA A 6 -19.62 5.95 -19.63
CA ALA A 6 -21.00 5.45 -19.75
C ALA A 6 -21.39 5.13 -21.22
N GLN A 7 -20.94 5.94 -22.19
CA GLN A 7 -21.21 5.72 -23.61
C GLN A 7 -20.57 4.42 -24.12
N SER A 8 -19.31 4.16 -23.72
CA SER A 8 -18.61 2.92 -24.09
C SER A 8 -19.25 1.69 -23.45
N ALA A 9 -19.77 1.80 -22.23
CA ALA A 9 -20.50 0.72 -21.56
C ALA A 9 -21.83 0.41 -22.29
N ASP A 10 -22.58 1.45 -22.67
CA ASP A 10 -23.84 1.31 -23.42
C ASP A 10 -23.62 0.69 -24.81
N ASP A 11 -22.60 1.13 -25.54
CA ASP A 11 -22.21 0.57 -26.83
C ASP A 11 -21.81 -0.91 -26.72
N LEU A 12 -21.06 -1.25 -25.67
CA LEU A 12 -20.65 -2.64 -25.40
C LEU A 12 -21.88 -3.51 -25.08
N GLN A 13 -22.78 -3.02 -24.20
CA GLN A 13 -24.02 -3.69 -23.84
C GLN A 13 -24.87 -3.95 -25.07
N SER A 14 -25.04 -2.91 -25.93
CA SER A 14 -25.85 -3.02 -27.18
C SER A 14 -25.28 -4.06 -28.15
N ARG A 15 -23.97 -4.18 -28.23
CA ARG A 15 -23.28 -5.14 -29.11
C ARG A 15 -23.28 -6.57 -28.56
N LEU A 16 -23.20 -6.75 -27.26
CA LEU A 16 -23.15 -8.07 -26.62
C LEU A 16 -24.52 -8.63 -26.31
N GLY A 17 -25.54 -7.79 -26.16
CA GLY A 17 -26.90 -8.21 -25.78
C GLY A 17 -27.02 -8.72 -24.34
N ILE A 18 -26.05 -8.38 -23.48
CA ILE A 18 -26.03 -8.70 -22.03
C ILE A 18 -25.80 -7.42 -21.24
N PRO A 19 -26.27 -7.31 -19.99
CA PRO A 19 -26.01 -6.18 -19.13
C PRO A 19 -24.49 -5.94 -18.94
N VAL A 20 -24.07 -4.68 -19.02
CA VAL A 20 -22.70 -4.24 -18.76
C VAL A 20 -22.72 -3.27 -17.58
N VAL A 21 -21.99 -3.62 -16.54
CA VAL A 21 -21.82 -2.78 -15.34
C VAL A 21 -20.42 -2.17 -15.35
N ALA A 22 -20.33 -0.86 -15.33
CA ALA A 22 -19.09 -0.13 -15.19
C ALA A 22 -18.87 0.18 -13.69
N ILE A 23 -17.71 -0.19 -13.17
CA ILE A 23 -17.29 0.16 -11.82
C ILE A 23 -16.18 1.20 -11.88
N ALA A 24 -16.14 2.10 -10.91
CA ALA A 24 -15.10 3.11 -10.83
C ALA A 24 -13.77 2.48 -10.42
N HIS A 25 -12.67 3.09 -10.87
CA HIS A 25 -11.33 2.72 -10.38
C HIS A 25 -11.12 3.29 -8.98
N ASN A 26 -10.62 2.47 -8.06
CA ASN A 26 -10.20 2.90 -6.73
C ASN A 26 -8.68 3.17 -6.70
N GLU A 27 -8.28 4.23 -6.04
CA GLU A 27 -6.88 4.64 -5.90
C GLU A 27 -6.34 4.38 -4.49
N GLY A 28 -7.23 4.28 -3.50
CA GLY A 28 -6.90 4.07 -2.09
C GLY A 28 -7.56 2.84 -1.47
N ILE A 29 -7.30 2.63 -0.18
CA ILE A 29 -7.91 1.55 0.61
C ILE A 29 -9.37 1.89 0.95
N PHE A 30 -9.62 3.15 1.32
CA PHE A 30 -10.87 3.64 1.91
C PHE A 30 -11.56 4.70 1.04
N ASP A 31 -11.40 4.65 -0.28
CA ASP A 31 -12.04 5.63 -1.14
C ASP A 31 -13.52 5.29 -1.40
N GLU A 32 -14.31 6.33 -1.70
CA GLU A 32 -15.75 6.17 -1.98
C GLU A 32 -16.02 5.25 -3.17
N ASN A 33 -15.13 5.20 -4.17
CA ASN A 33 -15.28 4.33 -5.32
C ASN A 33 -15.16 2.86 -4.93
N ALA A 34 -14.28 2.52 -3.98
CA ALA A 34 -14.14 1.16 -3.48
C ALA A 34 -15.43 0.71 -2.77
N LEU A 35 -15.97 1.56 -1.87
CA LEU A 35 -17.20 1.26 -1.14
C LEU A 35 -18.42 1.16 -2.07
N THR A 36 -18.58 2.11 -3.00
CA THR A 36 -19.64 2.07 -4.01
C THR A 36 -19.51 0.84 -4.90
N THR A 37 -18.30 0.44 -5.25
CA THR A 37 -18.08 -0.78 -6.05
C THR A 37 -18.54 -2.03 -5.30
N LEU A 38 -18.28 -2.13 -3.99
CA LEU A 38 -18.77 -3.24 -3.16
C LEU A 38 -20.30 -3.28 -3.16
N GLU A 39 -20.96 -2.14 -2.97
CA GLU A 39 -22.43 -2.03 -3.00
C GLU A 39 -23.01 -2.52 -4.35
N VAL A 40 -22.52 -1.96 -5.45
CA VAL A 40 -22.95 -2.32 -6.82
C VAL A 40 -22.73 -3.81 -7.10
N LEU A 41 -21.57 -4.37 -6.74
CA LEU A 41 -21.30 -5.79 -6.92
C LEU A 41 -22.17 -6.66 -6.02
N GLY A 42 -22.46 -6.20 -4.79
CA GLY A 42 -23.41 -6.84 -3.88
C GLY A 42 -24.77 -7.02 -4.54
N GLU A 43 -25.32 -5.96 -5.11
CA GLU A 43 -26.60 -5.99 -5.81
C GLU A 43 -26.57 -6.89 -7.07
N VAL A 44 -25.53 -6.73 -7.92
CA VAL A 44 -25.40 -7.50 -9.18
C VAL A 44 -25.31 -9.01 -8.93
N PHE A 45 -24.61 -9.41 -7.86
CA PHE A 45 -24.39 -10.83 -7.53
C PHE A 45 -25.35 -11.38 -6.45
N HIS A 46 -26.30 -10.58 -5.97
CA HIS A 46 -27.18 -10.90 -4.85
C HIS A 46 -26.39 -11.35 -3.59
N LYS A 47 -25.40 -10.52 -3.23
CA LYS A 47 -24.48 -10.69 -2.12
C LYS A 47 -24.43 -9.44 -1.23
N GLU A 48 -25.56 -8.77 -1.06
CA GLU A 48 -25.68 -7.51 -0.36
C GLU A 48 -25.15 -7.61 1.09
N GLU A 49 -25.47 -8.70 1.80
CA GLU A 49 -24.99 -8.95 3.15
C GLU A 49 -23.45 -9.05 3.21
N ARG A 50 -22.83 -9.69 2.19
CA ARG A 50 -21.38 -9.80 2.09
C ARG A 50 -20.74 -8.45 1.76
N ALA A 51 -21.35 -7.71 0.85
CA ALA A 51 -20.87 -6.36 0.48
C ALA A 51 -20.92 -5.44 1.70
N GLN A 52 -22.02 -5.46 2.46
CA GLN A 52 -22.14 -4.66 3.67
C GLN A 52 -21.10 -5.05 4.73
N ALA A 53 -20.89 -6.34 4.96
CA ALA A 53 -19.89 -6.83 5.92
C ALA A 53 -18.45 -6.39 5.55
N LEU A 54 -18.11 -6.36 4.25
CA LEU A 54 -16.83 -5.85 3.77
C LEU A 54 -16.70 -4.33 3.94
N THR A 55 -17.77 -3.59 3.65
CA THR A 55 -17.83 -2.15 3.85
C THR A 55 -17.64 -1.80 5.32
N ASP A 56 -18.38 -2.46 6.21
CA ASP A 56 -18.28 -2.24 7.66
C ASP A 56 -16.86 -2.54 8.16
N TYR A 57 -16.28 -3.65 7.72
CA TYR A 57 -14.90 -4.02 8.08
C TYR A 57 -13.87 -2.96 7.65
N LEU A 58 -13.96 -2.45 6.41
CA LEU A 58 -13.06 -1.41 5.93
C LEU A 58 -13.23 -0.10 6.70
N LEU A 59 -14.47 0.31 7.02
CA LEU A 59 -14.74 1.51 7.79
C LEU A 59 -14.25 1.38 9.25
N ASP A 60 -14.42 0.22 9.86
CA ASP A 60 -13.91 -0.07 11.20
C ASP A 60 -12.37 -0.05 11.22
N ALA A 61 -11.72 -0.63 10.22
CA ALA A 61 -10.27 -0.59 10.08
C ALA A 61 -9.76 0.85 9.88
N GLN A 62 -10.43 1.66 9.05
CA GLN A 62 -10.11 3.09 8.89
C GLN A 62 -10.20 3.84 10.21
N ALA A 63 -11.30 3.62 10.95
CA ALA A 63 -11.51 4.26 12.25
C ALA A 63 -10.47 3.81 13.28
N ASP A 64 -10.07 2.54 13.29
CA ASP A 64 -9.03 2.02 14.18
C ASP A 64 -7.66 2.65 13.88
N LEU A 65 -7.22 2.67 12.62
CA LEU A 65 -5.96 3.28 12.21
C LEU A 65 -5.91 4.77 12.56
N ALA A 66 -6.98 5.51 12.26
CA ALA A 66 -7.09 6.93 12.59
C ALA A 66 -7.04 7.17 14.11
N ARG A 67 -7.79 6.39 14.90
CA ARG A 67 -7.83 6.49 16.36
C ARG A 67 -6.45 6.27 17.00
N ARG A 68 -5.65 5.35 16.44
CA ARG A 68 -4.30 5.05 16.95
C ARG A 68 -3.32 6.20 16.75
N THR A 69 -3.51 7.02 15.72
CA THR A 69 -2.49 7.99 15.28
C THR A 69 -2.93 9.45 15.35
N GLN A 70 -4.23 9.75 15.54
CA GLN A 70 -4.77 11.11 15.52
C GLN A 70 -4.18 12.06 16.58
N ASP A 71 -3.79 11.51 17.74
CA ASP A 71 -3.27 12.30 18.86
C ASP A 71 -1.73 12.41 18.85
N ILE A 72 -1.05 11.84 17.83
CA ILE A 72 0.40 11.96 17.68
C ILE A 72 0.71 13.33 17.07
N PRO A 73 1.43 14.22 17.79
CA PRO A 73 1.80 15.53 17.26
C PRO A 73 2.64 15.40 15.98
N GLN A 74 2.44 16.35 15.05
CA GLN A 74 3.12 16.32 13.75
C GLN A 74 4.66 16.32 13.90
N GLU A 75 5.19 17.04 14.87
CA GLU A 75 6.61 17.11 15.17
C GLU A 75 7.20 15.81 15.73
N ASN A 76 6.36 14.88 16.16
CA ASN A 76 6.78 13.57 16.67
C ASN A 76 6.63 12.45 15.63
N LYS A 77 6.14 12.76 14.43
CA LYS A 77 5.99 11.79 13.37
C LYS A 77 7.29 11.66 12.59
N PRO A 78 7.86 10.45 12.45
CA PRO A 78 9.04 10.25 11.62
C PRO A 78 8.72 10.53 10.14
N THR A 79 9.72 11.05 9.43
CA THR A 79 9.68 11.22 7.98
C THR A 79 9.91 9.89 7.29
N VAL A 80 9.14 9.63 6.24
CA VAL A 80 9.13 8.33 5.56
C VAL A 80 9.36 8.50 4.06
N TYR A 81 10.14 7.61 3.50
CA TYR A 81 10.25 7.40 2.06
C TYR A 81 9.85 5.97 1.71
N VAL A 82 9.09 5.78 0.63
CA VAL A 82 8.78 4.47 0.08
C VAL A 82 9.45 4.32 -1.26
N GLY A 83 10.36 3.35 -1.40
CA GLY A 83 11.07 3.06 -2.65
C GLY A 83 10.64 1.74 -3.26
N GLY A 84 10.87 1.55 -4.57
CA GLY A 84 10.56 0.32 -5.28
C GLY A 84 9.10 0.15 -5.68
N VAL A 85 8.28 1.20 -5.51
CA VAL A 85 6.84 1.15 -5.84
C VAL A 85 6.62 0.80 -7.30
N SER A 86 5.87 -0.28 -7.55
CA SER A 86 5.55 -0.75 -8.89
C SER A 86 4.35 -0.01 -9.48
N TYR A 87 4.51 0.48 -10.73
CA TYR A 87 3.42 1.00 -11.54
C TYR A 87 3.79 0.88 -13.01
N LYS A 88 2.93 0.31 -13.82
CA LYS A 88 3.22 0.04 -15.24
C LYS A 88 4.55 -0.71 -15.46
N GLY A 89 5.00 -1.45 -14.45
CA GLY A 89 6.28 -2.17 -14.43
C GLY A 89 6.94 -2.10 -13.06
N HIS A 90 8.10 -2.74 -12.94
CA HIS A 90 8.94 -2.70 -11.73
C HIS A 90 9.86 -1.48 -11.79
N HIS A 91 10.04 -0.82 -10.67
CA HIS A 91 10.95 0.31 -10.50
C HIS A 91 11.94 0.00 -9.39
N GLY A 92 13.11 0.64 -9.46
CA GLY A 92 14.12 0.58 -8.42
C GLY A 92 13.82 1.54 -7.28
N PHE A 93 14.86 1.95 -6.57
CA PHE A 93 14.73 2.85 -5.43
C PHE A 93 14.03 4.18 -5.76
N GLU A 94 14.14 4.64 -7.01
CA GLU A 94 13.54 5.86 -7.53
C GLU A 94 12.01 5.78 -7.65
N GLY A 95 11.43 4.58 -7.72
CA GLY A 95 9.98 4.39 -7.81
C GLY A 95 9.31 4.69 -6.47
N THR A 96 8.48 5.72 -6.43
CA THR A 96 7.77 6.17 -5.21
C THR A 96 6.34 6.58 -5.53
N GLU A 97 5.59 6.99 -4.51
CA GLU A 97 4.21 7.42 -4.67
C GLU A 97 3.84 8.53 -3.70
N ALA A 98 3.31 9.63 -4.23
CA ALA A 98 2.64 10.65 -3.44
C ALA A 98 1.20 10.20 -3.11
N GLY A 99 0.79 10.40 -1.86
CA GLY A 99 -0.48 9.87 -1.36
C GLY A 99 -0.46 8.34 -1.19
N TYR A 100 0.70 7.74 -0.90
CA TYR A 100 0.84 6.29 -0.70
C TYR A 100 -0.16 5.77 0.32
N ALA A 101 -1.10 4.94 -0.13
CA ALA A 101 -2.30 4.59 0.63
C ALA A 101 -2.05 4.02 2.04
N PRO A 102 -1.07 3.11 2.26
CA PRO A 102 -0.74 2.64 3.61
C PRO A 102 -0.29 3.73 4.57
N LEU A 103 0.55 4.67 4.11
CA LEU A 103 1.03 5.78 4.94
C LEU A 103 -0.07 6.81 5.20
N ALA A 104 -0.89 7.11 4.19
CA ALA A 104 -2.02 8.02 4.32
C ALA A 104 -3.05 7.51 5.34
N ALA A 105 -3.30 6.20 5.39
CA ALA A 105 -4.23 5.55 6.32
C ALA A 105 -3.87 5.77 7.80
N ILE A 106 -2.59 5.93 8.12
CA ILE A 106 -2.08 6.19 9.48
C ILE A 106 -1.59 7.62 9.68
N GLY A 107 -1.84 8.50 8.71
CA GLY A 107 -1.43 9.90 8.77
C GLY A 107 0.09 10.09 8.96
N ALA A 108 0.91 9.23 8.35
CA ALA A 108 2.37 9.33 8.38
C ALA A 108 2.89 10.45 7.49
N VAL A 109 4.14 10.89 7.71
CA VAL A 109 4.79 11.93 6.92
C VAL A 109 5.52 11.30 5.74
N ASN A 110 4.82 11.19 4.60
CA ASN A 110 5.40 10.70 3.36
C ASN A 110 6.13 11.84 2.62
N LEU A 111 7.44 11.77 2.48
CA LEU A 111 8.23 12.82 1.83
C LEU A 111 7.91 13.00 0.34
N ALA A 112 7.42 11.95 -0.32
CA ALA A 112 6.98 12.06 -1.70
C ALA A 112 5.82 13.06 -1.89
N ASP A 113 5.02 13.34 -0.84
CA ASP A 113 3.91 14.30 -0.88
C ASP A 113 4.40 15.75 -1.04
N GLU A 114 5.65 16.05 -0.61
CA GLU A 114 6.24 17.38 -0.75
C GLU A 114 6.53 17.78 -2.21
N THR A 115 6.56 16.79 -3.12
CA THR A 115 6.85 17.06 -4.55
C THR A 115 5.69 17.73 -5.29
N GLY A 116 4.49 17.71 -4.73
CA GLY A 116 3.26 18.16 -5.39
C GLY A 116 2.80 17.24 -6.52
N GLN A 117 3.42 16.06 -6.68
CA GLN A 117 2.97 15.00 -7.58
C GLN A 117 1.73 14.29 -6.98
N SER A 118 1.09 13.44 -7.77
CA SER A 118 -0.03 12.61 -7.35
C SER A 118 0.13 11.20 -7.90
N GLY A 119 -0.09 10.20 -7.06
CA GLY A 119 0.08 8.80 -7.41
C GLY A 119 1.55 8.41 -7.61
N PRO A 120 1.82 7.27 -8.29
CA PRO A 120 3.17 6.74 -8.46
C PRO A 120 3.97 7.49 -9.54
N PHE A 121 5.26 7.73 -9.26
CA PHE A 121 6.20 8.39 -10.16
C PHE A 121 7.66 8.00 -9.83
N ASN A 122 8.60 8.35 -10.71
CA ASN A 122 10.03 8.24 -10.43
C ASN A 122 10.57 9.58 -9.93
N ILE A 123 11.26 9.55 -8.79
CA ILE A 123 11.92 10.70 -8.20
C ILE A 123 13.40 10.71 -8.55
N ASP A 124 13.99 11.91 -8.56
CA ASP A 124 15.45 12.04 -8.52
C ASP A 124 15.97 11.56 -7.17
N THR A 125 16.81 10.52 -7.17
CA THR A 125 17.32 9.93 -5.94
C THR A 125 18.22 10.89 -5.13
N GLU A 126 18.81 11.93 -5.75
CA GLU A 126 19.52 13.00 -5.03
C GLU A 126 18.56 13.80 -4.11
N GLN A 127 17.29 13.90 -4.50
CA GLN A 127 16.28 14.51 -3.63
C GLN A 127 16.05 13.67 -2.36
N VAL A 128 16.09 12.35 -2.47
CA VAL A 128 15.93 11.44 -1.32
C VAL A 128 17.13 11.58 -0.36
N LEU A 129 18.35 11.75 -0.90
CA LEU A 129 19.53 12.08 -0.10
C LEU A 129 19.39 13.43 0.62
N THR A 130 18.80 14.42 -0.05
CA THR A 130 18.58 15.74 0.54
C THR A 130 17.55 15.69 1.67
N TRP A 131 16.53 14.88 1.52
CA TRP A 131 15.52 14.67 2.56
C TRP A 131 16.05 13.88 3.75
N ASP A 132 16.92 12.89 3.51
CA ASP A 132 17.45 11.94 4.50
C ASP A 132 16.36 11.39 5.43
N PRO A 133 15.39 10.61 4.92
CA PRO A 133 14.22 10.14 5.66
C PRO A 133 14.61 9.37 6.92
N ASP A 134 13.78 9.49 7.98
CA ASP A 134 13.98 8.74 9.23
C ASP A 134 13.78 7.25 9.02
N VAL A 135 12.82 6.85 8.18
CA VAL A 135 12.47 5.45 7.89
C VAL A 135 12.27 5.28 6.38
N ILE A 136 12.73 4.16 5.86
CA ILE A 136 12.53 3.78 4.46
C ILE A 136 11.78 2.44 4.41
N PHE A 137 10.66 2.43 3.68
CA PHE A 137 10.00 1.19 3.28
C PHE A 137 10.38 0.87 1.84
N LEU A 138 10.58 -0.42 1.56
CA LEU A 138 10.93 -0.92 0.24
C LEU A 138 9.89 -1.95 -0.21
N ASP A 139 9.29 -1.67 -1.36
CA ASP A 139 8.33 -2.56 -2.00
C ASP A 139 9.04 -3.79 -2.58
N TYR A 140 8.55 -5.00 -2.27
CA TYR A 140 9.17 -6.25 -2.70
C TYR A 140 9.34 -6.36 -4.23
N ASN A 141 8.43 -5.82 -5.02
CA ASN A 141 8.53 -5.88 -6.48
C ASN A 141 9.73 -5.10 -7.04
N GLY A 142 10.23 -4.10 -6.29
CA GLY A 142 11.40 -3.31 -6.68
C GLY A 142 12.74 -3.89 -6.20
N MET A 143 12.72 -4.91 -5.33
CA MET A 143 13.91 -5.34 -4.59
C MET A 143 15.07 -5.80 -5.45
N ASP A 144 14.82 -6.52 -6.54
CA ASP A 144 15.90 -6.98 -7.41
C ASP A 144 16.65 -5.80 -8.04
N LEU A 145 15.89 -4.79 -8.53
CA LEU A 145 16.48 -3.56 -9.08
C LEU A 145 17.20 -2.74 -8.00
N ILE A 146 16.64 -2.65 -6.79
CA ILE A 146 17.27 -1.94 -5.67
C ILE A 146 18.59 -2.59 -5.29
N ARG A 147 18.66 -3.92 -5.22
CA ARG A 147 19.89 -4.66 -4.91
C ARG A 147 20.94 -4.52 -6.02
N GLU A 148 20.52 -4.56 -7.27
CA GLU A 148 21.43 -4.29 -8.42
C GLU A 148 22.00 -2.86 -8.33
N ASN A 149 21.17 -1.87 -8.04
CA ASN A 149 21.59 -0.48 -7.89
C ASN A 149 22.49 -0.28 -6.66
N TYR A 150 22.18 -0.93 -5.54
CA TYR A 150 23.03 -0.92 -4.36
C TYR A 150 24.43 -1.50 -4.67
N ALA A 151 24.49 -2.63 -5.35
CA ALA A 151 25.77 -3.25 -5.74
C ALA A 151 26.60 -2.33 -6.68
N ALA A 152 25.93 -1.55 -7.52
CA ALA A 152 26.60 -0.61 -8.45
C ALA A 152 27.03 0.70 -7.78
N ALA A 153 26.29 1.17 -6.77
CA ALA A 153 26.52 2.47 -6.11
C ALA A 153 26.27 2.41 -4.59
N PRO A 154 27.02 1.59 -3.84
CA PRO A 154 26.79 1.41 -2.40
C PRO A 154 26.94 2.71 -1.60
N ASP A 155 27.85 3.62 -2.01
CA ASP A 155 28.10 4.88 -1.33
C ASP A 155 26.86 5.79 -1.29
N PHE A 156 26.02 5.75 -2.33
CA PHE A 156 24.76 6.48 -2.37
C PHE A 156 23.84 6.02 -1.24
N TYR A 157 23.58 4.72 -1.14
CA TYR A 157 22.69 4.18 -0.12
C TYR A 157 23.25 4.34 1.29
N ASN A 158 24.57 4.14 1.46
CA ASN A 158 25.26 4.30 2.74
C ASN A 158 25.33 5.77 3.19
N ALA A 159 25.04 6.74 2.32
CA ALA A 159 24.88 8.14 2.73
C ALA A 159 23.56 8.38 3.49
N LEU A 160 22.52 7.58 3.24
CA LEU A 160 21.22 7.69 3.92
C LEU A 160 21.33 7.22 5.39
N THR A 161 20.84 8.03 6.30
CA THR A 161 20.88 7.71 7.75
C THR A 161 20.05 6.48 8.08
N ALA A 162 18.85 6.33 7.47
CA ALA A 162 18.00 5.16 7.66
C ALA A 162 18.69 3.85 7.26
N VAL A 163 19.51 3.86 6.19
CA VAL A 163 20.28 2.69 5.75
C VAL A 163 21.35 2.33 6.77
N ARG A 164 22.15 3.31 7.23
CA ARG A 164 23.22 3.08 8.21
C ARG A 164 22.71 2.58 9.56
N GLU A 165 21.51 3.01 9.95
CA GLU A 165 20.91 2.66 11.23
C GLU A 165 19.97 1.45 11.16
N GLY A 166 19.86 0.81 9.99
CA GLY A 166 19.04 -0.37 9.80
C GLY A 166 17.53 -0.09 9.87
N ARG A 167 17.11 1.15 9.56
CA ARG A 167 15.70 1.54 9.52
C ARG A 167 15.11 1.38 8.11
N LEU A 168 15.40 0.22 7.51
CA LEU A 168 14.84 -0.25 6.26
C LEU A 168 13.85 -1.38 6.54
N TYR A 169 12.67 -1.31 5.95
CA TYR A 169 11.62 -2.28 6.18
C TYR A 169 10.98 -2.70 4.85
N ALA A 170 10.59 -3.97 4.76
CA ALA A 170 9.87 -4.47 3.59
C ALA A 170 8.39 -4.08 3.63
N GLN A 171 7.81 -3.80 2.47
CA GLN A 171 6.35 -3.80 2.28
C GLN A 171 5.95 -4.77 1.19
N ILE A 172 4.81 -5.44 1.38
CA ILE A 172 4.32 -6.39 0.39
C ILE A 172 3.62 -5.59 -0.70
N SER A 173 4.04 -5.83 -1.95
CA SER A 173 3.53 -5.08 -3.09
C SER A 173 2.02 -5.25 -3.26
N PHE A 174 1.27 -4.20 -3.06
CA PHE A 174 -0.19 -4.21 -3.23
C PHE A 174 -0.66 -3.71 -4.60
N ARG A 175 0.26 -3.22 -5.44
CA ARG A 175 -0.02 -2.75 -6.79
C ARG A 175 0.68 -3.58 -7.85
N SER A 176 -0.06 -3.85 -8.93
CA SER A 176 0.48 -4.35 -10.18
C SER A 176 -0.33 -3.73 -11.33
N SER A 177 -1.46 -4.32 -11.70
CA SER A 177 -2.40 -3.75 -12.69
C SER A 177 -3.60 -3.06 -12.03
N ALA A 178 -3.82 -3.32 -10.76
CA ALA A 178 -4.85 -2.75 -9.89
C ALA A 178 -4.34 -2.74 -8.45
N THR A 179 -5.13 -2.21 -7.53
CA THR A 179 -4.84 -2.17 -6.11
C THR A 179 -5.44 -3.39 -5.41
N ASN A 180 -4.62 -4.13 -4.66
CA ASN A 180 -5.06 -5.17 -3.74
C ASN A 180 -5.29 -4.52 -2.37
N ALA A 181 -6.56 -4.26 -2.06
CA ALA A 181 -6.92 -3.49 -0.86
C ALA A 181 -6.53 -4.20 0.43
N GLU A 182 -6.61 -5.54 0.45
CA GLU A 182 -6.20 -6.38 1.58
C GLU A 182 -4.71 -6.24 1.90
N LEU A 183 -3.85 -6.22 0.88
CA LEU A 183 -2.41 -6.02 1.05
C LEU A 183 -2.09 -4.59 1.49
N ALA A 184 -2.74 -3.59 0.87
CA ALA A 184 -2.54 -2.20 1.25
C ALA A 184 -2.98 -1.93 2.71
N LEU A 185 -4.04 -2.61 3.18
CA LEU A 185 -4.49 -2.53 4.56
C LEU A 185 -3.49 -3.20 5.52
N ALA A 186 -2.95 -4.37 5.15
CA ALA A 186 -1.91 -5.04 5.93
C ALA A 186 -0.64 -4.19 6.03
N ASP A 187 -0.20 -3.58 4.91
CA ASP A 187 0.93 -2.65 4.89
C ASP A 187 0.69 -1.41 5.77
N ALA A 188 -0.56 -0.91 5.87
CA ALA A 188 -0.90 0.21 6.74
C ALA A 188 -0.73 -0.16 8.23
N TYR A 189 -1.23 -1.33 8.66
CA TYR A 189 -1.01 -1.82 10.01
C TYR A 189 0.47 -2.04 10.29
N TYR A 190 1.19 -2.67 9.35
CA TYR A 190 2.62 -2.89 9.49
C TYR A 190 3.41 -1.58 9.59
N ALA A 191 3.14 -0.60 8.74
CA ALA A 191 3.76 0.72 8.83
C ALA A 191 3.48 1.37 10.20
N GLY A 192 2.27 1.18 10.73
CA GLY A 192 1.90 1.62 12.07
C GLY A 192 2.75 1.00 13.17
N THR A 193 3.01 -0.32 13.12
CA THR A 193 3.87 -1.02 14.11
C THR A 193 5.32 -0.53 14.08
N VAL A 194 5.82 -0.13 12.89
CA VAL A 194 7.18 0.40 12.72
C VAL A 194 7.29 1.85 13.17
N LEU A 195 6.36 2.70 12.72
CA LEU A 195 6.44 4.15 12.93
C LEU A 195 5.93 4.59 14.30
N TYR A 196 4.96 3.88 14.85
CA TYR A 196 4.25 4.21 16.08
C TYR A 196 4.11 3.00 17.02
N PRO A 197 5.23 2.36 17.44
CA PRO A 197 5.20 1.06 18.13
C PRO A 197 4.37 1.06 19.40
N GLU A 198 4.28 2.17 20.13
CA GLU A 198 3.45 2.27 21.33
C GLU A 198 1.95 2.25 21.02
N ALA A 199 1.55 2.90 19.92
CA ALA A 199 0.15 2.97 19.50
C ALA A 199 -0.35 1.67 18.84
N PHE A 200 0.57 0.83 18.39
CA PHE A 200 0.30 -0.46 17.74
C PHE A 200 0.85 -1.66 18.54
N ALA A 201 1.15 -1.48 19.84
CA ALA A 201 1.77 -2.51 20.67
C ALA A 201 0.91 -3.79 20.85
N ASP A 202 -0.39 -3.69 20.59
CA ASP A 202 -1.36 -4.79 20.63
C ASP A 202 -1.53 -5.50 19.27
N VAL A 203 -0.83 -5.05 18.21
CA VAL A 203 -0.95 -5.61 16.87
C VAL A 203 0.12 -6.67 16.64
N ASP A 204 -0.28 -7.92 16.56
CA ASP A 204 0.52 -8.99 15.99
C ASP A 204 0.29 -9.01 14.48
N MET A 205 1.35 -8.83 13.69
CA MET A 205 1.21 -8.69 12.23
C MET A 205 0.85 -9.98 11.51
N GLU A 206 1.25 -11.14 12.05
CA GLU A 206 0.87 -12.42 11.49
C GLU A 206 -0.63 -12.66 11.67
N GLU A 207 -1.13 -12.48 12.89
CA GLU A 207 -2.56 -12.57 13.21
C GLU A 207 -3.39 -11.53 12.45
N LYS A 208 -2.88 -10.29 12.35
CA LYS A 208 -3.58 -9.20 11.64
C LYS A 208 -3.66 -9.46 10.13
N PHE A 209 -2.61 -9.98 9.52
CA PHE A 209 -2.60 -10.33 8.11
C PHE A 209 -3.62 -11.44 7.82
N ASP A 210 -3.64 -12.48 8.64
CA ASP A 210 -4.59 -13.58 8.50
C ASP A 210 -6.04 -13.13 8.75
N GLU A 211 -6.29 -12.25 9.72
CA GLU A 211 -7.59 -11.62 9.93
C GLU A 211 -8.09 -10.87 8.69
N ILE A 212 -7.23 -10.03 8.10
CA ILE A 212 -7.54 -9.26 6.89
C ILE A 212 -7.90 -10.19 5.74
N PHE A 213 -7.08 -11.20 5.48
CA PHE A 213 -7.26 -12.11 4.36
C PHE A 213 -8.44 -13.05 4.53
N SER A 214 -8.67 -13.57 5.73
CA SER A 214 -9.84 -14.40 6.01
C SER A 214 -11.13 -13.58 5.90
N THR A 215 -11.11 -12.34 6.39
CA THR A 215 -12.27 -11.44 6.30
C THR A 215 -12.55 -10.99 4.89
N MET A 216 -11.54 -10.54 4.15
CA MET A 216 -11.73 -9.94 2.82
C MET A 216 -11.83 -10.97 1.71
N LEU A 217 -11.10 -12.07 1.79
CA LEU A 217 -10.96 -13.05 0.71
C LEU A 217 -11.42 -14.48 1.10
N GLY A 218 -11.64 -14.74 2.39
CA GLY A 218 -11.95 -16.08 2.88
C GLY A 218 -10.74 -17.03 2.81
N VAL A 219 -9.53 -16.50 2.89
CA VAL A 219 -8.26 -17.26 2.85
C VAL A 219 -7.72 -17.39 4.26
N GLU A 220 -7.54 -18.61 4.72
CA GLU A 220 -6.92 -18.94 6.01
C GLU A 220 -5.40 -19.11 5.85
N ASP A 221 -4.66 -18.86 6.93
CA ASP A 221 -3.20 -19.01 7.00
C ASP A 221 -2.48 -18.27 5.85
N ALA A 222 -2.96 -17.08 5.49
CA ALA A 222 -2.46 -16.31 4.36
C ALA A 222 -1.01 -15.86 4.59
N TYR A 223 -0.66 -15.44 5.81
CA TYR A 223 0.69 -14.99 6.12
C TYR A 223 1.72 -16.10 5.90
N ALA A 224 1.43 -17.31 6.37
CA ALA A 224 2.31 -18.46 6.15
C ALA A 224 2.52 -18.78 4.66
N GLN A 225 1.47 -18.60 3.83
CA GLN A 225 1.57 -18.80 2.38
C GLN A 225 2.44 -17.73 1.70
N TYR A 226 2.35 -16.47 2.15
CA TYR A 226 3.20 -15.36 1.66
C TYR A 226 4.65 -15.55 2.14
N ALA A 227 4.86 -15.86 3.40
CA ALA A 227 6.18 -16.12 3.98
C ALA A 227 6.91 -17.28 3.28
N ALA A 228 6.20 -18.33 2.90
CA ALA A 228 6.75 -19.46 2.13
C ALA A 228 7.26 -19.04 0.73
N GLN A 229 6.79 -17.90 0.20
CA GLN A 229 7.23 -17.29 -1.05
C GLN A 229 8.31 -16.21 -0.85
N GLY A 230 8.70 -15.93 0.40
CA GLY A 230 9.69 -14.92 0.76
C GLY A 230 9.13 -13.52 1.05
N TYR A 231 7.81 -13.35 1.06
CA TYR A 231 7.16 -12.09 1.41
C TYR A 231 6.88 -12.07 2.92
N VAL A 232 7.70 -11.34 3.65
CA VAL A 232 7.57 -11.21 5.11
C VAL A 232 7.67 -9.76 5.53
N PHE A 233 6.95 -9.39 6.56
CA PHE A 233 7.15 -8.10 7.23
C PHE A 233 8.39 -8.17 8.11
N GLY A 234 9.19 -7.12 8.11
CA GLY A 234 10.36 -7.06 8.96
C GLY A 234 11.42 -6.07 8.46
N PRO A 235 12.45 -5.86 9.28
CA PRO A 235 13.62 -5.11 8.86
C PRO A 235 14.34 -5.88 7.74
N MET A 236 14.96 -5.13 6.83
CA MET A 236 15.69 -5.70 5.72
C MET A 236 17.06 -5.06 5.54
N THR A 237 17.91 -5.75 4.79
CA THR A 237 19.22 -5.25 4.36
C THR A 237 19.30 -5.22 2.84
N LEU A 238 20.13 -4.33 2.31
CA LEU A 238 20.40 -4.26 0.86
C LEU A 238 21.52 -5.23 0.46
N GLU A 239 22.34 -5.64 1.42
CA GLU A 239 23.32 -6.71 1.24
C GLU A 239 22.57 -8.03 1.14
N GLY A 240 22.77 -8.78 0.06
CA GLY A 240 22.07 -10.02 -0.26
C GLY A 240 22.47 -11.21 0.62
#